data_d0a1df8abb915ea8e03fd3ad98972b71
#
_entry.id   d0a1df8abb915ea8e03fd3ad98972b71
#
_cell.length_a   1.000
_cell.length_b   1.000
_cell.length_c   1.000
_cell.angle_alpha   90.00
_cell.angle_beta   90.00
_cell.angle_gamma   90.00
#
_symmetry.space_group_name_H-M   'P 1'
#
loop_
_entity.id
_entity.type
_entity.pdbx_description
1 polymer ?
#
loop_
_entity_poly.entity_id
_entity_poly.type
_entity_poly.pdbx_seq_one_letter_code
_entity_poly.pdbx_strand_id
1 'polypeptide(L)'
;MRSSRALRSLLVASLASLGAACGQSASNTDSLRVLAAASLRDVLDDAGAAYEAKYGVPVVVVTGGSNLVADQLAAGARADVFISAGAREVDRLIADGLLSAASRQDLLRNQLVVVAPAAAFESFAPDPLSGLASAERLSIAHPEAVPAGRYAKSWLQERGLWGALESRMVFTLDVRAALAAVASGGTDLGIVYRTDARTTDAVTVVFEVPLGEGSSVIYPAAITTASERPMEAAAFLALIASDFRVQIESAGFEVVAPDPTL
;
A
#
# COMPACT_ATOMS: atom_id res chain seq x y z
N MET A 1 27.83 -20.68 86.86
CA MET A 1 28.71 -21.88 86.62
C MET A 1 28.40 -22.38 85.20
N ARG A 2 29.44 -22.48 84.40
CA ARG A 2 29.63 -23.33 83.21
C ARG A 2 28.70 -23.01 82.02
N SER A 3 29.21 -22.44 80.97
CA SER A 3 30.20 -22.90 80.01
C SER A 3 29.57 -23.44 78.71
N SER A 4 29.86 -22.75 77.68
CA SER A 4 30.46 -23.16 76.38
C SER A 4 29.50 -23.82 75.39
N ARG A 5 29.54 -23.49 74.19
CA ARG A 5 30.53 -23.48 73.09
C ARG A 5 29.84 -23.16 71.82
N ALA A 6 30.56 -22.38 71.05
CA ALA A 6 30.26 -22.06 69.71
C ALA A 6 30.09 -23.26 68.74
N LEU A 7 29.19 -23.14 67.80
CA LEU A 7 29.26 -23.95 66.62
C LEU A 7 29.10 -23.00 65.38
N ARG A 8 30.20 -22.79 64.70
CA ARG A 8 30.28 -22.09 63.44
C ARG A 8 29.72 -23.00 62.36
N SER A 9 28.64 -22.61 61.73
CA SER A 9 28.18 -23.23 60.47
C SER A 9 28.54 -22.32 59.30
N LEU A 10 29.38 -22.81 58.43
CA LEU A 10 29.73 -22.21 57.15
C LEU A 10 28.49 -22.20 56.25
N LEU A 11 28.05 -21.01 55.92
CA LEU A 11 27.13 -20.82 54.81
C LEU A 11 27.93 -20.68 53.51
N VAL A 12 27.88 -21.71 52.69
CA VAL A 12 28.41 -21.69 51.31
C VAL A 12 27.40 -20.89 50.48
N ALA A 13 27.77 -19.67 50.10
CA ALA A 13 27.00 -18.85 49.18
C ALA A 13 27.24 -19.37 47.76
N SER A 14 26.28 -20.09 47.20
CA SER A 14 26.20 -20.41 45.76
C SER A 14 25.78 -19.14 45.01
N LEU A 15 26.72 -18.46 44.39
CA LEU A 15 26.43 -17.44 43.37
C LEU A 15 25.87 -18.16 42.16
N ALA A 16 24.55 -18.15 41.99
CA ALA A 16 23.89 -18.45 40.75
C ALA A 16 24.09 -17.24 39.80
N SER A 17 25.01 -17.40 38.85
CA SER A 17 25.16 -16.48 37.72
C SER A 17 23.90 -16.54 36.86
N LEU A 18 22.97 -15.57 37.06
CA LEU A 18 21.94 -15.28 36.08
C LEU A 18 22.66 -14.73 34.83
N GLY A 19 22.85 -15.57 33.82
CA GLY A 19 23.15 -15.15 32.51
C GLY A 19 22.02 -14.27 31.96
N ALA A 20 22.21 -12.97 31.95
CA ALA A 20 21.37 -12.05 31.21
C ALA A 20 21.46 -12.43 29.72
N ALA A 21 20.50 -13.22 29.24
CA ALA A 21 20.21 -13.30 27.82
C ALA A 21 19.73 -11.89 27.41
N CYS A 22 20.68 -11.02 27.03
CA CYS A 22 20.37 -9.87 26.21
C CYS A 22 19.78 -10.42 24.92
N GLY A 23 18.44 -10.47 24.87
CA GLY A 23 17.72 -10.53 23.61
C GLY A 23 18.21 -9.33 22.78
N GLN A 24 19.10 -9.59 21.82
CA GLN A 24 19.38 -8.64 20.77
C GLN A 24 18.04 -8.37 20.11
N SER A 25 17.43 -7.22 20.44
CA SER A 25 16.48 -6.60 19.55
C SER A 25 17.23 -6.46 18.23
N ALA A 26 16.87 -7.27 17.24
CA ALA A 26 17.41 -7.13 15.90
C ALA A 26 17.28 -5.65 15.53
N SER A 27 18.40 -4.99 15.36
CA SER A 27 18.43 -3.58 15.04
C SER A 27 17.66 -3.45 13.74
N ASN A 28 16.60 -2.67 13.74
CA ASN A 28 15.66 -2.40 12.65
C ASN A 28 16.35 -1.76 11.41
N THR A 29 17.68 -1.80 11.39
CA THR A 29 18.58 -1.33 10.33
C THR A 29 18.88 -2.39 9.27
N ASP A 30 18.55 -3.67 9.52
CA ASP A 30 18.89 -4.77 8.59
C ASP A 30 17.78 -5.06 7.57
N SER A 31 16.62 -4.43 7.65
CA SER A 31 15.50 -4.61 6.73
C SER A 31 15.40 -3.49 5.69
N LEU A 32 15.06 -3.85 4.46
CA LEU A 32 14.64 -2.90 3.44
C LEU A 32 13.24 -2.37 3.78
N ARG A 33 13.04 -1.05 3.77
CA ARG A 33 11.77 -0.41 4.12
C ARG A 33 11.09 0.18 2.90
N VAL A 34 9.84 -0.19 2.71
CA VAL A 34 9.02 0.25 1.58
C VAL A 34 7.79 1.00 2.11
N LEU A 35 7.62 2.27 1.71
CA LEU A 35 6.38 3.01 1.88
C LEU A 35 5.59 2.96 0.58
N ALA A 36 4.35 2.50 0.61
CA ALA A 36 3.59 2.27 -0.61
C ALA A 36 2.09 2.58 -0.50
N ALA A 37 1.46 2.74 -1.66
CA ALA A 37 0.01 2.87 -1.77
C ALA A 37 -0.72 1.64 -1.19
N ALA A 38 -1.86 1.87 -0.54
CA ALA A 38 -2.65 0.82 0.15
C ALA A 38 -3.04 -0.36 -0.75
N SER A 39 -3.29 -0.11 -2.03
CA SER A 39 -3.64 -1.13 -3.04
C SER A 39 -2.51 -2.13 -3.33
N LEU A 40 -1.27 -1.80 -2.96
CA LEU A 40 -0.11 -2.65 -3.20
C LEU A 40 0.18 -3.62 -2.04
N ARG A 41 -0.54 -3.54 -0.91
CA ARG A 41 -0.24 -4.29 0.31
C ARG A 41 0.09 -5.76 0.02
N ASP A 42 -0.90 -6.50 -0.47
CA ASP A 42 -0.80 -7.96 -0.58
C ASP A 42 0.35 -8.36 -1.52
N VAL A 43 0.45 -7.70 -2.67
CA VAL A 43 1.46 -8.02 -3.68
C VAL A 43 2.87 -7.62 -3.24
N LEU A 44 3.02 -6.57 -2.42
CA LEU A 44 4.33 -6.19 -1.88
C LEU A 44 4.74 -7.03 -0.68
N ASP A 45 3.80 -7.53 0.13
CA ASP A 45 4.09 -8.49 1.19
C ASP A 45 4.63 -9.79 0.58
N ASP A 46 3.99 -10.29 -0.50
CA ASP A 46 4.46 -11.47 -1.24
C ASP A 46 5.81 -11.22 -1.93
N ALA A 47 5.99 -10.06 -2.58
CA ALA A 47 7.25 -9.69 -3.21
C ALA A 47 8.38 -9.54 -2.18
N GLY A 48 8.06 -9.02 -0.99
CA GLY A 48 8.99 -8.92 0.14
C GLY A 48 9.46 -10.28 0.63
N ALA A 49 8.54 -11.24 0.78
CA ALA A 49 8.88 -12.61 1.14
C ALA A 49 9.75 -13.30 0.07
N ALA A 50 9.46 -13.08 -1.22
CA ALA A 50 10.27 -13.60 -2.32
C ALA A 50 11.67 -12.97 -2.34
N TYR A 51 11.77 -11.66 -2.05
CA TYR A 51 13.03 -10.95 -1.97
C TYR A 51 13.89 -11.47 -0.81
N GLU A 52 13.31 -11.62 0.37
CA GLU A 52 13.99 -12.17 1.54
C GLU A 52 14.48 -13.61 1.28
N ALA A 53 13.64 -14.45 0.68
CA ALA A 53 14.03 -15.82 0.33
C ALA A 53 15.21 -15.87 -0.64
N LYS A 54 15.29 -14.90 -1.59
CA LYS A 54 16.33 -14.85 -2.62
C LYS A 54 17.64 -14.21 -2.13
N TYR A 55 17.53 -13.14 -1.33
CA TYR A 55 18.68 -12.30 -0.98
C TYR A 55 19.03 -12.29 0.51
N GLY A 56 18.18 -12.90 1.37
CA GLY A 56 18.38 -12.95 2.82
C GLY A 56 18.16 -11.61 3.53
N VAL A 57 17.55 -10.63 2.87
CA VAL A 57 17.27 -9.30 3.40
C VAL A 57 15.76 -9.16 3.65
N PRO A 58 15.33 -9.01 4.91
CA PRO A 58 13.92 -8.80 5.23
C PRO A 58 13.37 -7.51 4.60
N VAL A 59 12.13 -7.54 4.16
CA VAL A 59 11.43 -6.36 3.63
C VAL A 59 10.27 -5.98 4.55
N VAL A 60 10.24 -4.73 4.99
CA VAL A 60 9.16 -4.18 5.81
C VAL A 60 8.33 -3.25 4.95
N VAL A 61 7.08 -3.63 4.68
CA VAL A 61 6.14 -2.86 3.87
C VAL A 61 5.17 -2.10 4.77
N VAL A 62 5.09 -0.78 4.59
CA VAL A 62 4.10 0.09 5.24
C VAL A 62 3.23 0.71 4.16
N THR A 63 1.93 0.47 4.24
CA THR A 63 0.98 0.92 3.23
C THR A 63 -0.09 1.85 3.80
N GLY A 64 -0.56 2.77 2.96
CA GLY A 64 -1.65 3.71 3.27
C GLY A 64 -2.06 4.49 2.03
N GLY A 65 -2.93 5.48 2.19
CA GLY A 65 -3.17 6.44 1.11
C GLY A 65 -1.84 7.06 0.68
N SER A 66 -1.59 7.17 -0.62
CA SER A 66 -0.29 7.64 -1.13
C SER A 66 0.12 9.01 -0.58
N ASN A 67 -0.85 9.91 -0.39
CA ASN A 67 -0.63 11.20 0.28
C ASN A 67 -0.15 11.03 1.73
N LEU A 68 -0.77 10.11 2.47
CA LEU A 68 -0.45 9.90 3.89
C LEU A 68 0.97 9.34 4.06
N VAL A 69 1.33 8.31 3.28
CA VAL A 69 2.70 7.74 3.35
C VAL A 69 3.74 8.71 2.78
N ALA A 70 3.37 9.57 1.82
CA ALA A 70 4.24 10.66 1.35
C ALA A 70 4.48 11.72 2.44
N ASP A 71 3.44 12.09 3.20
CA ASP A 71 3.56 13.03 4.32
C ASP A 71 4.36 12.43 5.48
N GLN A 72 4.24 11.13 5.74
CA GLN A 72 5.10 10.43 6.70
C GLN A 72 6.57 10.49 6.30
N LEU A 73 6.88 10.26 5.01
CA LEU A 73 8.26 10.39 4.50
C LEU A 73 8.76 11.83 4.64
N ALA A 74 7.95 12.82 4.29
CA ALA A 74 8.28 14.24 4.46
C ALA A 74 8.48 14.65 5.94
N ALA A 75 7.79 13.98 6.86
CA ALA A 75 7.97 14.15 8.31
C ALA A 75 9.16 13.37 8.88
N GLY A 76 9.97 12.71 8.03
CA GLY A 76 11.20 12.01 8.44
C GLY A 76 11.01 10.51 8.73
N ALA A 77 9.92 9.89 8.31
CA ALA A 77 9.80 8.45 8.38
C ALA A 77 10.89 7.78 7.52
N ARG A 78 11.55 6.76 8.07
CA ARG A 78 12.60 6.02 7.36
C ARG A 78 11.99 5.10 6.31
N ALA A 79 12.46 5.23 5.08
CA ALA A 79 12.15 4.31 3.98
C ALA A 79 13.32 4.28 2.99
N ASP A 80 13.44 3.18 2.27
CA ASP A 80 14.40 3.00 1.18
C ASP A 80 13.70 3.17 -0.18
N VAL A 81 12.45 2.71 -0.27
CA VAL A 81 11.63 2.76 -1.48
C VAL A 81 10.31 3.45 -1.17
N PHE A 82 9.86 4.28 -2.10
CA PHE A 82 8.52 4.88 -2.09
C PHE A 82 7.79 4.52 -3.38
N ILE A 83 6.53 4.01 -3.28
CA ILE A 83 5.68 3.65 -4.42
C ILE A 83 4.30 4.26 -4.25
N SER A 84 3.92 5.15 -5.17
CA SER A 84 2.64 5.86 -5.15
C SER A 84 1.68 5.32 -6.20
N ALA A 85 0.37 5.43 -5.97
CA ALA A 85 -0.67 5.17 -6.97
C ALA A 85 -0.96 6.39 -7.86
N GLY A 86 0.00 7.31 -7.97
CA GLY A 86 -0.08 8.51 -8.81
C GLY A 86 1.22 9.30 -8.77
N ALA A 87 1.50 10.05 -9.83
CA ALA A 87 2.77 10.75 -10.02
C ALA A 87 2.96 11.94 -9.04
N ARG A 88 1.87 12.62 -8.68
CA ARG A 88 1.91 13.86 -7.90
C ARG A 88 2.72 13.77 -6.60
N GLU A 89 2.58 12.69 -5.87
CA GLU A 89 3.28 12.49 -4.59
C GLU A 89 4.77 12.24 -4.81
N VAL A 90 5.12 11.44 -5.83
CA VAL A 90 6.53 11.18 -6.19
C VAL A 90 7.19 12.47 -6.69
N ASP A 91 6.53 13.21 -7.58
CA ASP A 91 7.08 14.45 -8.16
C ASP A 91 7.29 15.51 -7.07
N ARG A 92 6.35 15.64 -6.11
CA ARG A 92 6.50 16.50 -4.93
C ARG A 92 7.74 16.10 -4.10
N LEU A 93 7.86 14.83 -3.74
CA LEU A 93 8.97 14.35 -2.91
C LEU A 93 10.32 14.43 -3.62
N ILE A 94 10.36 14.32 -4.96
CA ILE A 94 11.56 14.61 -5.76
C ILE A 94 11.91 16.11 -5.68
N ALA A 95 10.92 16.99 -5.82
CA ALA A 95 11.13 18.44 -5.73
C ALA A 95 11.62 18.86 -4.33
N ASP A 96 11.15 18.17 -3.28
CA ASP A 96 11.57 18.34 -1.90
C ASP A 96 12.96 17.70 -1.60
N GLY A 97 13.59 17.03 -2.58
CA GLY A 97 14.89 16.35 -2.44
C GLY A 97 14.86 15.07 -1.61
N LEU A 98 13.68 14.51 -1.33
CA LEU A 98 13.52 13.30 -0.51
C LEU A 98 13.57 12.00 -1.33
N LEU A 99 13.30 12.07 -2.63
CA LEU A 99 13.43 10.95 -3.56
C LEU A 99 14.46 11.25 -4.64
N SER A 100 15.18 10.24 -5.07
CA SER A 100 16.15 10.33 -6.16
C SER A 100 15.41 10.37 -7.51
N ALA A 101 15.51 11.50 -8.21
CA ALA A 101 14.94 11.64 -9.55
C ALA A 101 15.52 10.61 -10.55
N ALA A 102 16.79 10.24 -10.39
CA ALA A 102 17.46 9.26 -11.25
C ALA A 102 16.93 7.83 -11.07
N SER A 103 16.29 7.54 -9.94
CA SER A 103 15.69 6.22 -9.67
C SER A 103 14.20 6.15 -9.95
N ARG A 104 13.57 7.30 -10.36
CA ARG A 104 12.15 7.32 -10.67
C ARG A 104 11.83 6.45 -11.89
N GLN A 105 10.88 5.56 -11.74
CA GLN A 105 10.37 4.73 -12.83
C GLN A 105 8.86 4.53 -12.67
N ASP A 106 8.16 4.42 -13.77
CA ASP A 106 6.77 3.96 -13.78
C ASP A 106 6.80 2.44 -13.68
N LEU A 107 6.41 1.90 -12.52
CA LEU A 107 6.59 0.49 -12.19
C LEU A 107 5.42 -0.36 -12.64
N LEU A 108 4.19 0.09 -12.31
CA LEU A 108 2.96 -0.65 -12.53
C LEU A 108 1.86 0.25 -13.10
N ARG A 109 0.85 -0.40 -13.70
CA ARG A 109 -0.44 0.22 -14.06
C ARG A 109 -1.60 -0.53 -13.44
N ASN A 110 -2.72 0.18 -13.29
CA ASN A 110 -3.96 -0.36 -12.77
C ASN A 110 -5.15 0.29 -13.47
N GLN A 111 -6.36 -0.16 -13.14
CA GLN A 111 -7.60 0.38 -13.68
C GLN A 111 -8.59 0.64 -12.55
N LEU A 112 -9.39 1.68 -12.67
CA LEU A 112 -10.54 1.91 -11.80
C LEU A 112 -11.72 1.03 -12.22
N VAL A 113 -12.46 0.59 -11.23
CA VAL A 113 -13.73 -0.16 -11.39
C VAL A 113 -14.77 0.40 -10.44
N VAL A 114 -16.04 0.26 -10.80
CA VAL A 114 -17.17 0.40 -9.89
C VAL A 114 -17.50 -0.97 -9.34
N VAL A 115 -17.64 -1.07 -8.03
CA VAL A 115 -17.99 -2.30 -7.32
C VAL A 115 -19.30 -2.14 -6.55
N ALA A 116 -20.04 -3.24 -6.43
CA ALA A 116 -21.22 -3.37 -5.57
C ALA A 116 -21.01 -4.55 -4.59
N PRO A 117 -21.77 -4.64 -3.47
CA PRO A 117 -21.83 -5.85 -2.69
C PRO A 117 -22.21 -7.05 -3.56
N ALA A 118 -21.52 -8.18 -3.43
CA ALA A 118 -21.77 -9.35 -4.27
C ALA A 118 -23.22 -9.83 -4.21
N ALA A 119 -23.86 -9.74 -3.04
CA ALA A 119 -25.27 -10.10 -2.85
C ALA A 119 -26.29 -9.17 -3.57
N ALA A 120 -25.86 -7.96 -3.98
CA ALA A 120 -26.73 -6.98 -4.64
C ALA A 120 -26.60 -6.99 -6.17
N PHE A 121 -25.72 -7.83 -6.74
CA PHE A 121 -25.39 -7.81 -8.17
C PHE A 121 -26.60 -8.01 -9.08
N GLU A 122 -27.51 -8.94 -8.76
CA GLU A 122 -28.69 -9.24 -9.58
C GLU A 122 -29.70 -8.08 -9.65
N SER A 123 -29.66 -7.16 -8.67
CA SER A 123 -30.53 -5.99 -8.62
C SER A 123 -29.90 -4.73 -9.24
N PHE A 124 -28.65 -4.84 -9.76
CA PHE A 124 -27.99 -3.69 -10.37
C PHE A 124 -28.59 -3.35 -11.73
N ALA A 125 -28.72 -2.04 -12.01
CA ALA A 125 -29.32 -1.57 -13.27
C ALA A 125 -28.54 -2.10 -14.50
N PRO A 126 -29.23 -2.48 -15.59
CA PRO A 126 -28.57 -2.95 -16.81
C PRO A 126 -27.61 -1.94 -17.43
N ASP A 127 -27.90 -0.64 -17.28
CA ASP A 127 -26.97 0.43 -17.62
C ASP A 127 -26.18 0.87 -16.38
N PRO A 128 -24.85 0.62 -16.38
CA PRO A 128 -24.01 0.92 -15.22
C PRO A 128 -24.00 2.40 -14.80
N LEU A 129 -24.08 3.32 -15.75
CA LEU A 129 -24.08 4.76 -15.45
C LEU A 129 -25.39 5.20 -14.77
N SER A 130 -26.53 4.64 -15.20
CA SER A 130 -27.81 4.85 -14.54
C SER A 130 -27.81 4.24 -13.12
N GLY A 131 -27.24 3.06 -12.96
CA GLY A 131 -27.05 2.43 -11.65
C GLY A 131 -26.20 3.29 -10.72
N LEU A 132 -25.09 3.83 -11.23
CA LEU A 132 -24.24 4.75 -10.47
C LEU A 132 -24.99 6.05 -10.10
N ALA A 133 -25.73 6.64 -11.03
CA ALA A 133 -26.50 7.87 -10.80
C ALA A 133 -27.62 7.68 -9.76
N SER A 134 -28.14 6.47 -9.59
CA SER A 134 -29.20 6.13 -8.64
C SER A 134 -28.70 5.66 -7.27
N ALA A 135 -27.40 5.42 -7.09
CA ALA A 135 -26.82 4.99 -5.82
C ALA A 135 -27.17 5.96 -4.69
N GLU A 136 -27.63 5.46 -3.55
CA GLU A 136 -27.89 6.28 -2.37
C GLU A 136 -26.61 6.67 -1.64
N ARG A 137 -25.62 5.76 -1.63
CA ARG A 137 -24.29 5.96 -1.02
C ARG A 137 -23.19 5.39 -1.89
N LEU A 138 -22.21 6.23 -2.22
CA LEU A 138 -21.04 5.87 -3.04
C LEU A 138 -19.77 6.09 -2.23
N SER A 139 -18.98 5.03 -2.00
CA SER A 139 -17.66 5.18 -1.39
C SER A 139 -16.59 5.46 -2.42
N ILE A 140 -15.76 6.45 -2.14
CA ILE A 140 -14.52 6.74 -2.88
C ILE A 140 -13.42 7.15 -1.89
N ALA A 141 -12.17 6.95 -2.23
CA ALA A 141 -11.08 7.57 -1.49
C ALA A 141 -11.18 9.11 -1.59
N HIS A 142 -10.60 9.84 -0.61
CA HIS A 142 -10.76 11.30 -0.55
C HIS A 142 -10.28 11.98 -1.84
N PRO A 143 -11.15 12.74 -2.55
CA PRO A 143 -10.91 13.18 -3.93
C PRO A 143 -9.82 14.24 -4.09
N GLU A 144 -9.48 14.97 -3.02
CA GLU A 144 -8.42 15.98 -3.07
C GLU A 144 -7.06 15.42 -2.61
N ALA A 145 -7.08 14.39 -1.75
CA ALA A 145 -5.88 13.89 -1.11
C ALA A 145 -5.35 12.60 -1.75
N VAL A 146 -6.22 11.63 -2.03
CA VAL A 146 -5.84 10.27 -2.40
C VAL A 146 -5.88 10.07 -3.93
N PRO A 147 -4.88 9.45 -4.55
CA PRO A 147 -4.86 9.23 -6.01
C PRO A 147 -6.14 8.58 -6.55
N ALA A 148 -6.59 7.47 -5.97
CA ALA A 148 -7.82 6.79 -6.39
C ALA A 148 -9.04 7.72 -6.39
N GLY A 149 -9.16 8.58 -5.38
CA GLY A 149 -10.23 9.57 -5.30
C GLY A 149 -10.11 10.66 -6.36
N ARG A 150 -8.90 11.13 -6.67
CA ARG A 150 -8.67 12.10 -7.75
C ARG A 150 -9.06 11.54 -9.11
N TYR A 151 -8.67 10.30 -9.42
CA TYR A 151 -9.08 9.64 -10.66
C TYR A 151 -10.60 9.44 -10.72
N ALA A 152 -11.23 9.00 -9.63
CA ALA A 152 -12.67 8.85 -9.55
C ALA A 152 -13.40 10.20 -9.76
N LYS A 153 -12.93 11.27 -9.10
CA LYS A 153 -13.47 12.62 -9.27
C LYS A 153 -13.38 13.10 -10.70
N SER A 154 -12.20 13.00 -11.33
CA SER A 154 -11.98 13.41 -12.72
C SER A 154 -12.94 12.70 -13.66
N TRP A 155 -13.04 11.38 -13.57
CA TRP A 155 -13.94 10.58 -14.38
C TRP A 155 -15.42 10.95 -14.17
N LEU A 156 -15.86 11.14 -12.93
CA LEU A 156 -17.24 11.54 -12.63
C LEU A 156 -17.56 12.95 -13.13
N GLN A 157 -16.58 13.87 -13.09
CA GLN A 157 -16.72 15.22 -13.66
C GLN A 157 -16.85 15.18 -15.16
N GLU A 158 -16.03 14.41 -15.85
CA GLU A 158 -16.09 14.23 -17.33
C GLU A 158 -17.44 13.66 -17.79
N ARG A 159 -18.10 12.87 -16.94
CA ARG A 159 -19.44 12.31 -17.17
C ARG A 159 -20.59 13.19 -16.69
N GLY A 160 -20.28 14.33 -16.06
CA GLY A 160 -21.30 15.22 -15.50
C GLY A 160 -22.02 14.66 -14.27
N LEU A 161 -21.48 13.60 -13.63
CA LEU A 161 -22.11 12.89 -12.52
C LEU A 161 -21.67 13.41 -11.15
N TRP A 162 -20.52 14.11 -11.04
CA TRP A 162 -19.95 14.53 -9.77
C TRP A 162 -20.93 15.32 -8.91
N GLY A 163 -21.52 16.41 -9.46
CA GLY A 163 -22.41 17.27 -8.69
C GLY A 163 -23.67 16.59 -8.18
N ALA A 164 -24.20 15.61 -8.92
CA ALA A 164 -25.38 14.85 -8.51
C ALA A 164 -25.08 13.80 -7.42
N LEU A 165 -23.82 13.33 -7.34
CA LEU A 165 -23.38 12.27 -6.42
C LEU A 165 -22.68 12.82 -5.18
N GLU A 166 -22.11 14.02 -5.21
CA GLU A 166 -21.21 14.54 -4.17
C GLU A 166 -21.83 14.49 -2.76
N SER A 167 -23.11 14.84 -2.62
CA SER A 167 -23.81 14.81 -1.32
C SER A 167 -24.09 13.39 -0.80
N ARG A 168 -23.93 12.37 -1.64
CA ARG A 168 -24.12 10.94 -1.32
C ARG A 168 -22.81 10.19 -1.21
N MET A 169 -21.66 10.88 -1.39
CA MET A 169 -20.35 10.26 -1.32
C MET A 169 -19.89 10.07 0.13
N VAL A 170 -19.25 8.93 0.36
CA VAL A 170 -18.52 8.61 1.58
C VAL A 170 -17.03 8.64 1.25
N PHE A 171 -16.35 9.68 1.73
CA PHE A 171 -14.92 9.83 1.52
C PHE A 171 -14.12 9.01 2.54
N THR A 172 -13.16 8.24 2.06
CA THR A 172 -12.34 7.35 2.88
C THR A 172 -10.86 7.74 2.83
N LEU A 173 -10.09 7.24 3.81
CA LEU A 173 -8.66 7.56 3.94
C LEU A 173 -7.80 6.98 2.82
N ASP A 174 -8.22 5.86 2.25
CA ASP A 174 -7.57 5.20 1.12
C ASP A 174 -8.58 4.32 0.35
N VAL A 175 -8.11 3.69 -0.73
CA VAL A 175 -8.94 2.87 -1.61
C VAL A 175 -9.39 1.57 -0.94
N ARG A 176 -8.60 1.00 -0.02
CA ARG A 176 -8.98 -0.23 0.71
C ARG A 176 -10.10 0.05 1.71
N ALA A 177 -10.11 1.21 2.33
CA ALA A 177 -11.22 1.66 3.17
C ALA A 177 -12.50 1.88 2.34
N ALA A 178 -12.39 2.38 1.08
CA ALA A 178 -13.54 2.48 0.18
C ALA A 178 -14.09 1.08 -0.19
N LEU A 179 -13.23 0.12 -0.50
CA LEU A 179 -13.62 -1.27 -0.74
C LEU A 179 -14.32 -1.89 0.47
N ALA A 180 -13.76 -1.69 1.67
CA ALA A 180 -14.32 -2.23 2.91
C ALA A 180 -15.72 -1.67 3.21
N ALA A 181 -15.99 -0.41 2.87
CA ALA A 181 -17.31 0.21 3.02
C ALA A 181 -18.37 -0.50 2.16
N VAL A 182 -18.01 -0.90 0.93
CA VAL A 182 -18.90 -1.69 0.05
C VAL A 182 -19.04 -3.12 0.57
N ALA A 183 -17.91 -3.78 0.85
CA ALA A 183 -17.88 -5.17 1.29
C ALA A 183 -18.71 -5.42 2.57
N SER A 184 -18.77 -4.42 3.46
CA SER A 184 -19.59 -4.47 4.69
C SER A 184 -21.05 -4.06 4.49
N GLY A 185 -21.47 -3.65 3.28
CA GLY A 185 -22.80 -3.10 3.02
C GLY A 185 -23.01 -1.67 3.56
N GLY A 186 -21.92 -1.00 3.95
CA GLY A 186 -21.96 0.39 4.41
C GLY A 186 -22.26 1.40 3.30
N THR A 187 -22.01 1.04 2.03
CA THR A 187 -22.34 1.80 0.83
C THR A 187 -22.82 0.88 -0.27
N ASP A 188 -23.67 1.37 -1.15
CA ASP A 188 -24.27 0.60 -2.24
C ASP A 188 -23.25 0.33 -3.35
N LEU A 189 -22.40 1.31 -3.60
CA LEU A 189 -21.36 1.24 -4.61
C LEU A 189 -20.05 1.82 -4.07
N GLY A 190 -18.96 1.49 -4.76
CA GLY A 190 -17.66 2.10 -4.55
C GLY A 190 -16.87 2.21 -5.83
N ILE A 191 -15.98 3.21 -5.92
CA ILE A 191 -14.99 3.31 -7.00
C ILE A 191 -13.63 2.99 -6.40
N VAL A 192 -13.06 1.88 -6.85
CA VAL A 192 -11.81 1.31 -6.35
C VAL A 192 -10.92 0.88 -7.51
N TYR A 193 -9.73 0.37 -7.23
CA TYR A 193 -8.94 -0.25 -8.28
C TYR A 193 -9.38 -1.70 -8.53
N ARG A 194 -9.20 -2.18 -9.76
CA ARG A 194 -9.51 -3.57 -10.15
C ARG A 194 -8.79 -4.57 -9.25
N THR A 195 -7.55 -4.31 -8.91
CA THR A 195 -6.75 -5.16 -8.03
C THR A 195 -7.32 -5.24 -6.62
N ASP A 196 -7.86 -4.14 -6.08
CA ASP A 196 -8.51 -4.14 -4.77
C ASP A 196 -9.78 -5.01 -4.79
N ALA A 197 -10.60 -4.90 -5.84
CA ALA A 197 -11.81 -5.71 -5.99
C ALA A 197 -11.53 -7.22 -5.99
N ARG A 198 -10.34 -7.64 -6.47
CA ARG A 198 -9.94 -9.06 -6.50
C ARG A 198 -9.52 -9.63 -5.14
N THR A 199 -9.36 -8.81 -4.12
CA THR A 199 -8.91 -9.27 -2.79
C THR A 199 -10.02 -9.86 -1.93
N THR A 200 -11.29 -9.80 -2.38
CA THR A 200 -12.43 -10.31 -1.62
C THR A 200 -13.57 -10.71 -2.54
N ASP A 201 -14.26 -11.78 -2.19
CA ASP A 201 -15.49 -12.22 -2.86
C ASP A 201 -16.75 -11.46 -2.35
N ALA A 202 -16.61 -10.57 -1.37
CA ALA A 202 -17.72 -9.80 -0.82
C ALA A 202 -18.23 -8.70 -1.75
N VAL A 203 -17.48 -8.37 -2.81
CA VAL A 203 -17.87 -7.39 -3.82
C VAL A 203 -17.81 -8.00 -5.21
N THR A 204 -18.54 -7.39 -6.14
CA THR A 204 -18.46 -7.70 -7.56
C THR A 204 -18.21 -6.44 -8.38
N VAL A 205 -17.45 -6.56 -9.46
CA VAL A 205 -17.23 -5.46 -10.41
C VAL A 205 -18.47 -5.34 -11.29
N VAL A 206 -19.14 -4.21 -11.22
CA VAL A 206 -20.32 -3.89 -12.04
C VAL A 206 -20.00 -3.05 -13.25
N PHE A 207 -18.87 -2.32 -13.23
CA PHE A 207 -18.44 -1.50 -14.35
C PHE A 207 -16.93 -1.26 -14.32
N GLU A 208 -16.29 -1.34 -15.48
CA GLU A 208 -14.90 -0.93 -15.67
C GLU A 208 -14.86 0.53 -16.11
N VAL A 209 -14.18 1.38 -15.33
CA VAL A 209 -14.09 2.80 -15.62
C VAL A 209 -13.17 3.03 -16.81
N PRO A 210 -13.68 3.50 -17.98
CA PRO A 210 -12.82 3.86 -19.09
C PRO A 210 -12.08 5.14 -18.71
N LEU A 211 -10.81 5.02 -18.41
CA LEU A 211 -9.91 6.16 -18.33
C LEU A 211 -9.61 6.56 -19.78
N GLY A 212 -9.71 7.88 -20.11
CA GLY A 212 -9.46 8.40 -21.46
C GLY A 212 -8.08 7.96 -21.98
N GLU A 213 -7.88 8.00 -23.30
CA GLU A 213 -6.59 7.66 -23.91
C GLU A 213 -5.46 8.45 -23.26
N GLY A 214 -4.47 7.72 -22.69
CA GLY A 214 -3.37 8.31 -21.91
C GLY A 214 -3.60 8.45 -20.41
N SER A 215 -4.78 8.11 -19.89
CA SER A 215 -5.14 8.24 -18.46
C SER A 215 -5.17 6.90 -17.73
N SER A 216 -4.12 6.10 -17.82
CA SER A 216 -3.99 4.91 -16.97
C SER A 216 -3.54 5.31 -15.56
N VAL A 217 -4.01 4.56 -14.55
CA VAL A 217 -3.47 4.68 -13.18
C VAL A 217 -2.05 4.14 -13.19
N ILE A 218 -1.08 5.03 -13.00
CA ILE A 218 0.34 4.68 -12.98
C ILE A 218 0.82 4.64 -11.53
N TYR A 219 1.66 3.66 -11.23
CA TYR A 219 2.36 3.54 -9.95
C TYR A 219 3.85 3.84 -10.15
N PRO A 220 4.25 5.10 -10.04
CA PRO A 220 5.66 5.44 -10.03
C PRO A 220 6.30 5.02 -8.71
N ALA A 221 7.55 4.59 -8.82
CA ALA A 221 8.43 4.24 -7.71
C ALA A 221 9.72 5.05 -7.77
N ALA A 222 10.30 5.32 -6.61
CA ALA A 222 11.63 5.91 -6.51
C ALA A 222 12.32 5.50 -5.20
N ILE A 223 13.66 5.55 -5.20
CA ILE A 223 14.49 5.30 -4.03
C ILE A 223 14.63 6.61 -3.25
N THR A 224 14.58 6.55 -1.91
CA THR A 224 14.77 7.73 -1.07
C THR A 224 16.24 8.19 -1.10
N THR A 225 16.46 9.49 -1.05
CA THR A 225 17.82 10.07 -1.00
C THR A 225 18.56 9.74 0.30
N ALA A 226 17.81 9.44 1.36
CA ALA A 226 18.33 9.05 2.67
C ALA A 226 18.53 7.53 2.82
N SER A 227 18.29 6.73 1.77
CA SER A 227 18.48 5.29 1.84
C SER A 227 19.95 4.94 2.05
N GLU A 228 20.22 4.12 3.06
CA GLU A 228 21.53 3.51 3.30
C GLU A 228 21.72 2.21 2.49
N ARG A 229 20.66 1.79 1.73
CA ARG A 229 20.57 0.53 0.97
C ARG A 229 20.11 0.75 -0.48
N PRO A 230 20.68 1.71 -1.22
CA PRO A 230 20.17 2.06 -2.56
C PRO A 230 20.31 0.90 -3.56
N MET A 231 21.27 0.02 -3.40
CA MET A 231 21.46 -1.15 -4.27
C MET A 231 20.41 -2.23 -4.02
N GLU A 232 20.11 -2.51 -2.75
CA GLU A 232 19.05 -3.45 -2.37
C GLU A 232 17.67 -2.89 -2.75
N ALA A 233 17.45 -1.58 -2.60
CA ALA A 233 16.24 -0.90 -3.04
C ALA A 233 16.04 -1.04 -4.56
N ALA A 234 17.11 -0.82 -5.36
CA ALA A 234 17.06 -1.01 -6.80
C ALA A 234 16.82 -2.48 -7.18
N ALA A 235 17.45 -3.43 -6.48
CA ALA A 235 17.24 -4.86 -6.70
C ALA A 235 15.82 -5.31 -6.37
N PHE A 236 15.18 -4.71 -5.33
CA PHE A 236 13.79 -4.99 -4.99
C PHE A 236 12.83 -4.49 -6.09
N LEU A 237 13.01 -3.26 -6.58
CA LEU A 237 12.22 -2.74 -7.69
C LEU A 237 12.41 -3.57 -8.98
N ALA A 238 13.64 -4.01 -9.25
CA ALA A 238 13.94 -4.89 -10.38
C ALA A 238 13.25 -6.26 -10.23
N LEU A 239 13.23 -6.85 -9.03
CA LEU A 239 12.53 -8.11 -8.77
C LEU A 239 11.03 -7.98 -9.08
N ILE A 240 10.38 -6.90 -8.65
CA ILE A 240 8.96 -6.64 -8.95
C ILE A 240 8.75 -6.57 -10.47
N ALA A 241 9.62 -5.88 -11.20
CA ALA A 241 9.47 -5.66 -12.64
C ALA A 241 9.79 -6.90 -13.48
N SER A 242 10.55 -7.88 -12.95
CA SER A 242 11.04 -9.05 -13.70
C SER A 242 10.60 -10.37 -13.08
N ASP A 243 11.29 -10.82 -12.05
CA ASP A 243 11.15 -12.18 -11.49
C ASP A 243 9.78 -12.42 -10.85
N PHE A 244 9.15 -11.36 -10.32
CA PHE A 244 7.85 -11.39 -9.67
C PHE A 244 6.70 -10.93 -10.58
N ARG A 245 6.99 -10.68 -11.85
CA ARG A 245 6.04 -10.14 -12.84
C ARG A 245 4.77 -10.98 -12.97
N VAL A 246 4.88 -12.30 -13.02
CA VAL A 246 3.73 -13.19 -13.19
C VAL A 246 2.75 -13.05 -12.02
N GLN A 247 3.25 -12.94 -10.80
CA GLN A 247 2.45 -12.75 -9.59
C GLN A 247 1.77 -11.36 -9.57
N ILE A 248 2.50 -10.32 -9.97
CA ILE A 248 1.96 -8.96 -10.15
C ILE A 248 0.79 -8.95 -11.15
N GLU A 249 0.99 -9.58 -12.32
CA GLU A 249 -0.02 -9.64 -13.37
C GLU A 249 -1.22 -10.51 -12.96
N SER A 250 -1.00 -11.60 -12.23
CA SER A 250 -2.10 -12.43 -11.69
C SER A 250 -2.91 -11.68 -10.62
N ALA A 251 -2.30 -10.78 -9.85
CA ALA A 251 -3.02 -9.88 -8.94
C ALA A 251 -3.83 -8.80 -9.69
N GLY A 252 -3.62 -8.63 -11.00
CA GLY A 252 -4.37 -7.72 -11.86
C GLY A 252 -3.70 -6.39 -12.16
N PHE A 253 -2.45 -6.21 -11.74
CA PHE A 253 -1.63 -5.10 -12.20
C PHE A 253 -1.05 -5.40 -13.59
N GLU A 254 -0.63 -4.35 -14.28
CA GLU A 254 0.20 -4.44 -15.49
C GLU A 254 1.61 -3.93 -15.13
N VAL A 255 2.64 -4.72 -15.41
CA VAL A 255 4.02 -4.28 -15.23
C VAL A 255 4.43 -3.41 -16.39
N VAL A 256 4.88 -2.19 -16.09
CA VAL A 256 5.42 -1.28 -17.12
C VAL A 256 6.81 -1.77 -17.51
N ALA A 257 7.01 -2.05 -18.80
CA ALA A 257 8.34 -2.41 -19.28
C ALA A 257 9.31 -1.24 -19.04
N PRO A 258 10.53 -1.49 -18.57
CA PRO A 258 11.55 -0.45 -18.49
C PRO A 258 11.74 0.20 -19.87
N ASP A 259 11.86 1.51 -19.90
CA ASP A 259 12.17 2.22 -21.13
C ASP A 259 13.59 1.81 -21.57
N PRO A 260 13.75 1.17 -22.75
CA PRO A 260 15.06 0.72 -23.21
C PRO A 260 16.01 1.87 -23.56
N THR A 261 15.56 3.12 -23.46
CA THR A 261 16.32 4.34 -23.80
C THR A 261 16.85 5.09 -22.57
N LEU A 262 16.54 4.62 -21.36
CA LEU A 262 17.06 5.12 -20.08
C LEU A 262 18.08 4.14 -19.51
#